data_20aa4abedbbd9ef9f0d368e07a36ab6d
#
_entry.id   20aa4abedbbd9ef9f0d368e07a36ab6d
#
_cell.length_a   1.000
_cell.length_b   1.000
_cell.length_c   1.000
_cell.angle_alpha   90.00
_cell.angle_beta   90.00
_cell.angle_gamma   90.00
#
_symmetry.space_group_name_H-M   'P 1'
#
loop_
_entity.id
_entity.type
_entity.pdbx_description
1 polymer ?
#
loop_
_entity_poly.entity_id
_entity_poly.type
_entity_poly.pdbx_seq_one_letter_code
_entity_poly.pdbx_strand_id
1 'polypeptide(L)'
;MTENHHSKQLSASHRTETTRSSLHELRDNGGIPGVVYGTEGENLMISVESKDLVKFLRTGRSEFFQLQVENEGYPVLIKEVQKQGGKIIHVDFQHVSKNKPIRVKVPLHIIGTAIGTEAGGVLQVQANDLEVEGLPDALPPSLEIDVASLGIGDKLLAGDVQLPQGISLIADTEELIASVIQTRGAEAADEEDVANETPAESEE
;
A
#
# COMPACT_ATOMS: atom_id res chain seq x y z
N MET A 1 29.94 -7.86 10.15
CA MET A 1 28.98 -7.31 11.13
C MET A 1 27.64 -7.91 10.80
N THR A 2 27.20 -8.90 11.56
CA THR A 2 25.93 -9.57 11.38
C THR A 2 24.82 -8.65 11.87
N GLU A 3 24.09 -8.03 10.96
CA GLU A 3 22.87 -7.33 11.30
C GLU A 3 21.87 -8.36 11.85
N ASN A 4 21.61 -8.21 13.16
CA ASN A 4 20.53 -8.92 13.84
C ASN A 4 19.22 -8.52 13.19
N HIS A 5 18.75 -9.30 12.25
CA HIS A 5 17.33 -9.32 11.87
C HIS A 5 16.57 -9.74 13.13
N HIS A 6 16.14 -8.77 13.90
CA HIS A 6 15.10 -8.99 14.89
C HIS A 6 13.89 -9.48 14.11
N SER A 7 13.72 -10.81 14.09
CA SER A 7 12.54 -11.41 13.50
C SER A 7 11.35 -10.85 14.27
N LYS A 8 10.64 -9.92 13.63
CA LYS A 8 9.42 -9.34 14.17
C LYS A 8 8.48 -10.48 14.50
N GLN A 9 7.93 -10.52 15.72
CA GLN A 9 7.03 -11.57 16.18
C GLN A 9 5.65 -10.96 16.40
N LEU A 10 4.62 -11.67 15.95
CA LEU A 10 3.23 -11.34 16.18
C LEU A 10 2.58 -12.53 16.89
N SER A 11 1.95 -12.29 18.03
CA SER A 11 1.26 -13.33 18.78
C SER A 11 -0.16 -13.53 18.27
N ALA A 12 -0.57 -14.79 18.13
CA ALA A 12 -1.90 -15.18 17.72
C ALA A 12 -2.39 -16.35 18.57
N SER A 13 -3.70 -16.48 18.71
CA SER A 13 -4.35 -17.59 19.39
C SER A 13 -5.10 -18.46 18.38
N HIS A 14 -5.08 -19.76 18.56
CA HIS A 14 -5.87 -20.68 17.74
C HIS A 14 -7.36 -20.46 17.96
N ARG A 15 -8.15 -20.53 16.89
CA ARG A 15 -9.58 -20.30 16.90
C ARG A 15 -10.33 -21.49 16.32
N THR A 16 -11.27 -22.03 17.08
CA THR A 16 -12.16 -23.12 16.65
C THR A 16 -13.55 -22.63 16.24
N GLU A 17 -13.96 -21.47 16.78
CA GLU A 17 -15.27 -20.92 16.51
C GLU A 17 -15.31 -20.11 15.20
N THR A 18 -16.34 -20.40 14.38
CA THR A 18 -16.52 -19.82 13.05
C THR A 18 -17.88 -19.14 12.87
N THR A 19 -18.71 -19.12 13.93
CA THR A 19 -20.06 -18.56 13.83
C THR A 19 -20.01 -17.04 13.68
N ARG A 20 -21.03 -16.48 13.02
CA ARG A 20 -21.12 -15.03 12.84
C ARG A 20 -21.18 -14.27 14.16
N SER A 21 -21.82 -14.86 15.16
CA SER A 21 -21.95 -14.27 16.51
C SER A 21 -20.59 -14.23 17.23
N SER A 22 -19.86 -15.35 17.25
CA SER A 22 -18.54 -15.40 17.90
C SER A 22 -17.52 -14.49 17.22
N LEU A 23 -17.59 -14.35 15.88
CA LEU A 23 -16.74 -13.42 15.16
C LEU A 23 -17.06 -11.94 15.45
N HIS A 24 -18.32 -11.62 15.72
CA HIS A 24 -18.71 -10.27 16.12
C HIS A 24 -18.18 -9.97 17.53
N GLU A 25 -18.41 -10.88 18.46
CA GLU A 25 -17.92 -10.76 19.84
C GLU A 25 -16.38 -10.66 19.91
N LEU A 26 -15.66 -11.47 19.11
CA LEU A 26 -14.21 -11.38 18.99
C LEU A 26 -13.76 -9.96 18.59
N ARG A 27 -14.42 -9.36 17.57
CA ARG A 27 -14.08 -8.03 17.10
C ARG A 27 -14.43 -6.94 18.11
N ASP A 28 -15.52 -7.08 18.83
CA ASP A 28 -15.93 -6.16 19.90
C ASP A 28 -14.95 -6.17 21.06
N ASN A 29 -14.35 -7.33 21.34
CA ASN A 29 -13.29 -7.51 22.32
C ASN A 29 -11.90 -7.09 21.83
N GLY A 30 -11.80 -6.52 20.61
CA GLY A 30 -10.54 -6.03 20.04
C GLY A 30 -9.69 -7.09 19.35
N GLY A 31 -10.21 -8.32 19.16
CA GLY A 31 -9.59 -9.38 18.38
C GLY A 31 -9.91 -9.23 16.89
N ILE A 32 -8.99 -9.64 16.04
CA ILE A 32 -9.17 -9.69 14.58
C ILE A 32 -9.05 -11.16 14.17
N PRO A 33 -10.09 -11.73 13.52
CA PRO A 33 -9.99 -13.07 12.98
C PRO A 33 -9.04 -13.07 11.78
N GLY A 34 -8.26 -14.13 11.65
CA GLY A 34 -7.36 -14.35 10.54
C GLY A 34 -7.28 -15.83 10.16
N VAL A 35 -6.65 -16.06 9.01
CA VAL A 35 -6.36 -17.40 8.51
C VAL A 35 -4.91 -17.45 8.06
N VAL A 36 -4.22 -18.52 8.40
CA VAL A 36 -2.89 -18.86 7.89
C VAL A 36 -3.07 -19.97 6.86
N TYR A 37 -2.58 -19.75 5.65
CA TYR A 37 -2.60 -20.76 4.59
C TYR A 37 -1.30 -20.76 3.79
N GLY A 38 -1.03 -21.83 3.04
CA GLY A 38 0.16 -21.91 2.19
C GLY A 38 0.44 -23.31 1.70
N THR A 39 1.53 -23.45 0.94
CA THR A 39 1.94 -24.73 0.32
C THR A 39 2.58 -25.72 1.30
N GLU A 40 3.01 -25.27 2.46
CA GLU A 40 3.71 -26.06 3.46
C GLU A 40 3.05 -25.87 4.82
N GLY A 41 1.97 -26.59 5.10
CA GLY A 41 1.29 -26.56 6.39
C GLY A 41 -0.23 -26.68 6.30
N GLU A 42 -0.85 -26.92 7.44
CA GLU A 42 -2.30 -26.93 7.55
C GLU A 42 -2.85 -25.50 7.60
N ASN A 43 -4.06 -25.34 7.09
CA ASN A 43 -4.77 -24.05 7.21
C ASN A 43 -5.17 -23.85 8.67
N LEU A 44 -4.67 -22.79 9.28
CA LEU A 44 -4.95 -22.47 10.67
C LEU A 44 -5.89 -21.28 10.77
N MET A 45 -6.95 -21.44 11.53
CA MET A 45 -7.82 -20.32 11.90
C MET A 45 -7.30 -19.71 13.20
N ILE A 46 -7.02 -18.42 13.16
CA ILE A 46 -6.40 -17.70 14.27
C ILE A 46 -7.15 -16.41 14.62
N SER A 47 -6.83 -15.86 15.76
CA SER A 47 -7.19 -14.51 16.16
C SER A 47 -5.95 -13.75 16.62
N VAL A 48 -5.88 -12.47 16.27
CA VAL A 48 -4.76 -11.58 16.59
C VAL A 48 -5.30 -10.33 17.29
N GLU A 49 -4.58 -9.78 18.24
CA GLU A 49 -4.96 -8.49 18.84
C GLU A 49 -4.85 -7.34 17.84
N SER A 50 -5.92 -6.54 17.74
CA SER A 50 -6.00 -5.39 16.83
C SER A 50 -4.86 -4.40 17.05
N LYS A 51 -4.51 -4.12 18.30
CA LYS A 51 -3.45 -3.18 18.66
C LYS A 51 -2.09 -3.61 18.13
N ASP A 52 -1.77 -4.90 18.26
CA ASP A 52 -0.48 -5.44 17.84
C ASP A 52 -0.40 -5.57 16.34
N LEU A 53 -1.49 -6.01 15.69
CA LEU A 53 -1.56 -6.04 14.23
C LEU A 53 -1.40 -4.65 13.61
N VAL A 54 -2.04 -3.60 14.17
CA VAL A 54 -1.91 -2.22 13.67
C VAL A 54 -0.48 -1.71 13.80
N LYS A 55 0.20 -1.99 14.92
CA LYS A 55 1.63 -1.65 15.09
C LYS A 55 2.46 -2.33 14.02
N PHE A 56 2.18 -3.62 13.80
CA PHE A 56 2.89 -4.43 12.82
C PHE A 56 2.72 -3.90 11.39
N LEU A 57 1.50 -3.56 11.01
CA LEU A 57 1.18 -3.00 9.69
C LEU A 57 1.86 -1.65 9.38
N ARG A 58 2.22 -0.89 10.41
CA ARG A 58 2.98 0.36 10.26
C ARG A 58 4.44 0.14 9.90
N THR A 59 4.99 -1.02 10.24
CA THR A 59 6.42 -1.31 10.07
C THR A 59 6.77 -1.93 8.71
N GLY A 60 5.77 -2.42 7.97
CA GLY A 60 5.93 -3.00 6.61
C GLY A 60 5.07 -4.24 6.43
N ARG A 61 4.25 -4.25 5.37
CA ARG A 61 3.34 -5.36 5.05
C ARG A 61 4.01 -6.49 4.28
N SER A 62 5.06 -6.17 3.54
CA SER A 62 5.73 -7.07 2.61
C SER A 62 6.86 -7.87 3.23
N GLU A 63 7.24 -7.57 4.47
CA GLU A 63 8.25 -8.35 5.18
C GLU A 63 7.65 -9.63 5.76
N PHE A 64 8.39 -10.73 5.66
CA PHE A 64 8.04 -11.96 6.37
C PHE A 64 8.42 -11.86 7.85
N PHE A 65 7.69 -12.56 8.70
CA PHE A 65 7.88 -12.55 10.14
C PHE A 65 7.45 -13.87 10.78
N GLN A 66 7.75 -14.02 12.08
CA GLN A 66 7.31 -15.16 12.87
C GLN A 66 5.95 -14.88 13.49
N LEU A 67 4.92 -15.63 13.07
CA LEU A 67 3.63 -15.66 13.72
C LEU A 67 3.67 -16.73 14.81
N GLN A 68 3.60 -16.29 16.06
CA GLN A 68 3.59 -17.19 17.22
C GLN A 68 2.15 -17.59 17.52
N VAL A 69 1.82 -18.86 17.25
CA VAL A 69 0.52 -19.43 17.59
C VAL A 69 0.76 -20.39 18.74
N GLU A 70 0.28 -20.03 19.94
CA GLU A 70 0.54 -20.76 21.17
C GLU A 70 2.05 -20.95 21.42
N ASN A 71 2.60 -22.14 21.17
CA ASN A 71 4.03 -22.46 21.37
C ASN A 71 4.79 -22.69 20.04
N GLU A 72 4.13 -22.53 18.90
CA GLU A 72 4.71 -22.78 17.58
C GLU A 72 4.89 -21.48 16.80
N GLY A 73 6.04 -21.35 16.14
CA GLY A 73 6.38 -20.21 15.31
C GLY A 73 6.27 -20.54 13.82
N TYR A 74 5.40 -19.82 13.11
CA TYR A 74 5.18 -19.98 11.67
C TYR A 74 5.79 -18.81 10.90
N PRO A 75 6.69 -19.05 9.94
CA PRO A 75 7.16 -18.01 9.05
C PRO A 75 6.04 -17.63 8.08
N VAL A 76 5.52 -16.42 8.20
CA VAL A 76 4.40 -15.93 7.40
C VAL A 76 4.63 -14.52 6.89
N LEU A 77 3.88 -14.15 5.87
CA LEU A 77 3.68 -12.75 5.47
C LEU A 77 2.19 -12.40 5.49
N ILE A 78 1.89 -11.11 5.55
CA ILE A 78 0.52 -10.62 5.43
C ILE A 78 0.16 -10.54 3.94
N LYS A 79 -0.75 -11.41 3.50
CA LYS A 79 -1.21 -11.42 2.11
C LYS A 79 -2.28 -10.36 1.86
N GLU A 80 -3.27 -10.30 2.78
CA GLU A 80 -4.38 -9.36 2.64
C GLU A 80 -4.85 -8.85 4.00
N VAL A 81 -5.30 -7.60 4.02
CA VAL A 81 -5.94 -6.98 5.20
C VAL A 81 -7.27 -6.38 4.76
N GLN A 82 -8.35 -6.98 5.20
CA GLN A 82 -9.70 -6.50 4.91
C GLN A 82 -10.11 -5.43 5.92
N LYS A 83 -10.62 -4.32 5.41
CA LYS A 83 -11.07 -3.18 6.21
C LYS A 83 -12.54 -2.85 5.90
N GLN A 84 -13.29 -2.51 6.91
CA GLN A 84 -14.65 -2.00 6.79
C GLN A 84 -14.87 -0.83 7.75
N GLY A 85 -15.33 0.30 7.25
CA GLY A 85 -15.53 1.50 8.07
C GLY A 85 -14.27 1.99 8.81
N GLY A 86 -13.09 1.83 8.21
CA GLY A 86 -11.80 2.19 8.81
C GLY A 86 -11.25 1.19 9.84
N LYS A 87 -12.01 0.14 10.18
CA LYS A 87 -11.57 -0.93 11.09
C LYS A 87 -11.12 -2.15 10.29
N ILE A 88 -10.08 -2.84 10.79
CA ILE A 88 -9.64 -4.12 10.22
C ILE A 88 -10.64 -5.19 10.69
N ILE A 89 -11.21 -5.94 9.74
CA ILE A 89 -12.20 -6.98 10.00
C ILE A 89 -11.67 -8.39 9.79
N HIS A 90 -10.62 -8.55 8.99
CA HIS A 90 -9.97 -9.83 8.70
C HIS A 90 -8.52 -9.63 8.27
N VAL A 91 -7.67 -10.62 8.51
CA VAL A 91 -6.29 -10.65 8.02
C VAL A 91 -5.94 -12.04 7.52
N ASP A 92 -5.32 -12.07 6.35
CA ASP A 92 -4.86 -13.29 5.69
C ASP A 92 -3.34 -13.35 5.75
N PHE A 93 -2.85 -14.45 6.32
CA PHE A 93 -1.43 -14.76 6.40
C PHE A 93 -1.11 -15.89 5.44
N GLN A 94 -0.03 -15.73 4.70
CA GLN A 94 0.51 -16.77 3.84
C GLN A 94 1.76 -17.34 4.47
N HIS A 95 1.78 -18.67 4.66
CA HIS A 95 2.99 -19.39 5.08
C HIS A 95 4.04 -19.28 3.97
N VAL A 96 5.27 -18.91 4.32
CA VAL A 96 6.35 -18.69 3.36
C VAL A 96 7.51 -19.65 3.61
N SER A 97 8.07 -20.13 2.50
CA SER A 97 9.32 -20.86 2.48
C SER A 97 10.41 -19.93 1.92
N LYS A 98 11.58 -19.89 2.56
CA LYS A 98 12.68 -19.01 2.14
C LYS A 98 13.16 -19.23 0.70
N ASN A 99 12.93 -20.44 0.17
CA ASN A 99 13.45 -20.85 -1.14
C ASN A 99 12.41 -20.78 -2.26
N LYS A 100 11.19 -20.31 -2.00
CA LYS A 100 10.14 -20.22 -3.00
C LYS A 100 9.77 -18.76 -3.26
N PRO A 101 9.66 -18.34 -4.54
CA PRO A 101 9.19 -17.01 -4.85
C PRO A 101 7.72 -16.87 -4.43
N ILE A 102 7.38 -15.70 -3.96
CA ILE A 102 6.03 -15.36 -3.50
C ILE A 102 5.55 -14.09 -4.18
N ARG A 103 4.24 -14.01 -4.37
CA ARG A 103 3.56 -12.81 -4.90
C ARG A 103 3.00 -12.00 -3.75
N VAL A 104 3.38 -10.74 -3.70
CA VAL A 104 2.99 -9.83 -2.63
C VAL A 104 2.73 -8.43 -3.17
N LYS A 105 1.81 -7.71 -2.54
CA LYS A 105 1.57 -6.30 -2.79
C LYS A 105 2.49 -5.47 -1.91
N VAL A 106 3.43 -4.77 -2.54
CA VAL A 106 4.38 -3.88 -1.86
C VAL A 106 3.84 -2.46 -1.91
N PRO A 107 3.73 -1.76 -0.76
CA PRO A 107 3.26 -0.39 -0.74
C PRO A 107 4.23 0.55 -1.46
N LEU A 108 3.66 1.53 -2.15
CA LEU A 108 4.38 2.57 -2.86
C LEU A 108 4.56 3.79 -1.97
N HIS A 109 5.78 4.30 -1.86
CA HIS A 109 6.10 5.52 -1.14
C HIS A 109 6.53 6.60 -2.14
N ILE A 110 5.69 7.62 -2.30
CA ILE A 110 5.94 8.72 -3.22
C ILE A 110 6.91 9.69 -2.56
N ILE A 111 8.00 10.00 -3.26
CA ILE A 111 9.01 10.99 -2.85
C ILE A 111 9.06 12.15 -3.85
N GLY A 112 9.45 13.33 -3.36
CA GLY A 112 9.50 14.56 -4.16
C GLY A 112 8.15 15.27 -4.31
N THR A 113 8.20 16.44 -4.95
CA THR A 113 7.04 17.25 -5.32
C THR A 113 7.02 17.39 -6.83
N ALA A 114 5.93 17.01 -7.48
CA ALA A 114 5.80 17.09 -8.93
C ALA A 114 5.88 18.55 -9.43
N ILE A 115 6.68 18.84 -10.45
CA ILE A 115 6.78 20.17 -11.10
C ILE A 115 5.40 20.63 -11.56
N GLY A 116 4.56 19.72 -12.03
CA GLY A 116 3.20 20.05 -12.45
C GLY A 116 2.30 20.52 -11.31
N THR A 117 2.59 20.12 -10.05
CA THR A 117 1.84 20.62 -8.89
C THR A 117 2.23 22.07 -8.58
N GLU A 118 3.49 22.46 -8.76
CA GLU A 118 3.96 23.84 -8.63
C GLU A 118 3.38 24.75 -9.73
N ALA A 119 3.07 24.16 -10.90
CA ALA A 119 2.43 24.84 -12.02
C ALA A 119 0.89 24.88 -11.94
N GLY A 120 0.30 24.55 -10.77
CA GLY A 120 -1.16 24.60 -10.55
C GLY A 120 -1.91 23.30 -10.88
N GLY A 121 -1.22 22.21 -11.17
CA GLY A 121 -1.80 20.88 -11.31
C GLY A 121 -2.03 20.20 -9.96
N VAL A 122 -2.73 19.07 -9.97
CA VAL A 122 -2.95 18.21 -8.82
C VAL A 122 -2.41 16.81 -9.10
N LEU A 123 -1.55 16.32 -8.21
CA LEU A 123 -1.06 14.95 -8.27
C LEU A 123 -2.18 14.01 -7.80
N GLN A 124 -2.64 13.14 -8.69
CA GLN A 124 -3.61 12.10 -8.41
C GLN A 124 -2.91 10.75 -8.35
N VAL A 125 -2.95 10.10 -7.18
CA VAL A 125 -2.42 8.75 -6.97
C VAL A 125 -3.56 7.75 -7.11
N GLN A 126 -3.40 6.78 -8.01
CA GLN A 126 -4.42 5.75 -8.27
C GLN A 126 -4.06 4.41 -7.64
N ALA A 127 -2.80 4.01 -7.71
CA ALA A 127 -2.31 2.80 -7.05
C ALA A 127 -1.42 3.16 -5.86
N ASN A 128 -1.70 2.53 -4.71
CA ASN A 128 -0.91 2.71 -3.49
C ASN A 128 -0.01 1.50 -3.19
N ASP A 129 -0.15 0.44 -3.94
CA ASP A 129 0.66 -0.78 -3.86
C ASP A 129 0.87 -1.38 -5.24
N LEU A 130 1.93 -2.16 -5.40
CA LEU A 130 2.31 -2.82 -6.65
C LEU A 130 2.48 -4.31 -6.41
N GLU A 131 1.90 -5.15 -7.27
CA GLU A 131 2.05 -6.60 -7.16
C GLU A 131 3.36 -7.06 -7.80
N VAL A 132 4.22 -7.65 -6.97
CA VAL A 132 5.53 -8.14 -7.37
C VAL A 132 5.74 -9.59 -6.94
N GLU A 133 6.64 -10.29 -7.63
CA GLU A 133 7.07 -11.65 -7.29
C GLU A 133 8.57 -11.64 -7.00
N GLY A 134 8.95 -12.26 -5.90
CA GLY A 134 10.35 -12.39 -5.52
C GLY A 134 10.54 -13.36 -4.35
N LEU A 135 11.80 -13.60 -4.00
CA LEU A 135 12.12 -14.35 -2.79
C LEU A 135 11.79 -13.49 -1.55
N PRO A 136 11.32 -14.11 -0.45
CA PRO A 136 10.96 -13.37 0.77
C PRO A 136 12.07 -12.44 1.29
N ASP A 137 13.33 -12.89 1.23
CA ASP A 137 14.49 -12.12 1.69
C ASP A 137 14.84 -10.92 0.77
N ALA A 138 14.37 -10.91 -0.48
CA ALA A 138 14.64 -9.85 -1.45
C ALA A 138 13.56 -8.77 -1.48
N LEU A 139 12.41 -9.02 -0.85
CA LEU A 139 11.26 -8.11 -0.89
C LEU A 139 11.48 -6.90 0.01
N PRO A 140 11.39 -5.66 -0.51
CA PRO A 140 11.51 -4.46 0.30
C PRO A 140 10.21 -4.17 1.07
N PRO A 141 10.29 -3.44 2.18
CA PRO A 141 9.11 -3.02 2.95
C PRO A 141 8.24 -2.02 2.20
N SER A 142 8.82 -1.25 1.30
CA SER A 142 8.16 -0.29 0.40
C SER A 142 8.99 -0.04 -0.84
N LEU A 143 8.36 0.38 -1.93
CA LEU A 143 9.02 0.85 -3.15
C LEU A 143 8.92 2.38 -3.19
N GLU A 144 10.06 3.04 -3.35
CA GLU A 144 10.14 4.49 -3.48
C GLU A 144 9.93 4.91 -4.93
N ILE A 145 9.09 5.91 -5.13
CA ILE A 145 8.76 6.45 -6.45
C ILE A 145 8.99 7.95 -6.44
N ASP A 146 9.90 8.41 -7.28
CA ASP A 146 10.13 9.84 -7.47
C ASP A 146 9.16 10.42 -8.49
N VAL A 147 8.37 11.38 -8.03
CA VAL A 147 7.40 12.12 -8.88
C VAL A 147 7.89 13.53 -9.23
N ALA A 148 9.09 13.93 -8.82
CA ALA A 148 9.59 15.29 -9.00
C ALA A 148 9.62 15.74 -10.47
N SER A 149 9.86 14.83 -11.40
CA SER A 149 9.93 15.11 -12.83
C SER A 149 8.57 15.23 -13.54
N LEU A 150 7.46 14.91 -12.87
CA LEU A 150 6.13 14.88 -13.51
C LEU A 150 5.58 16.29 -13.72
N GLY A 151 5.32 16.64 -14.99
CA GLY A 151 4.61 17.85 -15.42
C GLY A 151 3.09 17.67 -15.48
N ILE A 152 2.37 18.75 -15.80
CA ILE A 152 0.92 18.70 -16.02
C ILE A 152 0.61 17.82 -17.25
N GLY A 153 -0.25 16.82 -17.06
CA GLY A 153 -0.64 15.84 -18.08
C GLY A 153 0.22 14.59 -18.10
N ASP A 154 1.33 14.55 -17.35
CA ASP A 154 2.20 13.38 -17.28
C ASP A 154 1.59 12.27 -16.44
N LYS A 155 1.98 11.04 -16.77
CA LYS A 155 1.54 9.81 -16.12
C LYS A 155 2.75 8.99 -15.71
N LEU A 156 2.66 8.34 -14.57
CA LEU A 156 3.63 7.36 -14.09
C LEU A 156 2.98 5.98 -14.15
N LEU A 157 3.58 5.07 -14.88
CA LEU A 157 3.10 3.70 -15.06
C LEU A 157 3.87 2.72 -14.19
N ALA A 158 3.32 1.54 -13.95
CA ALA A 158 3.96 0.48 -13.17
C ALA A 158 5.29 0.02 -13.80
N GLY A 159 5.40 0.08 -15.14
CA GLY A 159 6.62 -0.24 -15.86
C GLY A 159 7.78 0.73 -15.65
N ASP A 160 7.51 1.96 -15.20
CA ASP A 160 8.52 3.00 -14.95
C ASP A 160 9.17 2.88 -13.56
N VAL A 161 8.62 2.00 -12.69
CA VAL A 161 9.10 1.83 -11.32
C VAL A 161 10.40 1.03 -11.31
N GLN A 162 11.42 1.57 -10.66
CA GLN A 162 12.69 0.88 -10.48
C GLN A 162 12.56 -0.21 -9.40
N LEU A 163 12.63 -1.47 -9.85
CA LEU A 163 12.57 -2.62 -8.96
C LEU A 163 13.98 -3.04 -8.50
N PRO A 164 14.16 -3.43 -7.23
CA PRO A 164 15.40 -4.04 -6.75
C PRO A 164 15.72 -5.35 -7.47
N GLN A 165 16.99 -5.79 -7.37
CA GLN A 165 17.42 -7.05 -7.96
C GLN A 165 16.70 -8.26 -7.34
N GLY A 166 16.26 -9.20 -8.17
CA GLY A 166 15.57 -10.41 -7.71
C GLY A 166 14.06 -10.28 -7.54
N ILE A 167 13.48 -9.17 -7.97
CA ILE A 167 12.05 -8.90 -7.94
C ILE A 167 11.54 -8.72 -9.38
N SER A 168 10.42 -9.34 -9.69
CA SER A 168 9.73 -9.23 -10.97
C SER A 168 8.37 -8.56 -10.79
N LEU A 169 8.02 -7.65 -11.68
CA LEU A 169 6.69 -7.06 -11.76
C LEU A 169 5.70 -8.12 -12.25
N ILE A 170 4.58 -8.27 -11.53
CA ILE A 170 3.45 -9.11 -11.94
C ILE A 170 2.27 -8.25 -12.39
N ALA A 171 2.14 -7.04 -11.85
CA ALA A 171 1.14 -6.08 -12.30
C ALA A 171 1.34 -5.74 -13.79
N ASP A 172 0.28 -5.24 -14.43
CA ASP A 172 0.36 -4.77 -15.81
C ASP A 172 1.34 -3.58 -15.88
N THR A 173 2.27 -3.63 -16.84
CA THR A 173 3.23 -2.54 -17.05
C THR A 173 2.55 -1.21 -17.42
N GLU A 174 1.32 -1.26 -17.95
CA GLU A 174 0.50 -0.10 -18.31
C GLU A 174 -0.40 0.38 -17.15
N GLU A 175 -0.35 -0.28 -15.99
CA GLU A 175 -1.12 0.14 -14.81
C GLU A 175 -0.69 1.54 -14.37
N LEU A 176 -1.68 2.45 -14.24
CA LEU A 176 -1.45 3.84 -13.86
C LEU A 176 -1.25 3.96 -12.35
N ILE A 177 -0.08 4.40 -11.94
CA ILE A 177 0.27 4.64 -10.53
C ILE A 177 -0.11 6.06 -10.11
N ALA A 178 0.35 7.05 -10.85
CA ALA A 178 0.08 8.45 -10.55
C ALA A 178 -0.03 9.27 -11.83
N SER A 179 -0.75 10.37 -11.77
CA SER A 179 -0.83 11.36 -12.86
C SER A 179 -0.99 12.76 -12.29
N VAL A 180 -0.49 13.75 -13.03
CA VAL A 180 -0.72 15.16 -12.69
C VAL A 180 -1.80 15.71 -13.61
N ILE A 181 -2.93 16.09 -13.02
CA ILE A 181 -4.06 16.66 -13.78
C ILE A 181 -4.14 18.18 -13.58
N GLN A 182 -4.53 18.90 -14.63
CA GLN A 182 -4.81 20.32 -14.54
C GLN A 182 -6.17 20.54 -13.87
N THR A 183 -6.22 21.40 -12.87
CA THR A 183 -7.49 21.83 -12.29
C THR A 183 -8.06 22.98 -13.10
N ARG A 184 -9.33 22.90 -13.48
CA ARG A 184 -10.07 23.91 -14.27
C ARG A 184 -10.12 25.34 -13.64
N GLY A 185 -9.39 25.58 -12.57
CA GLY A 185 -9.36 26.88 -11.88
C GLY A 185 -8.14 27.74 -12.17
N ALA A 186 -7.16 27.26 -12.93
CA ALA A 186 -5.92 28.01 -13.21
C ALA A 186 -5.98 28.88 -14.49
N GLU A 187 -7.01 28.74 -15.32
CA GLU A 187 -7.16 29.54 -16.56
C GLU A 187 -7.87 30.90 -16.37
N ALA A 188 -8.30 31.23 -15.13
CA ALA A 188 -9.05 32.47 -14.89
C ALA A 188 -8.17 33.68 -14.47
N ALA A 189 -6.85 33.53 -14.45
CA ALA A 189 -5.97 34.62 -14.00
C ALA A 189 -5.22 35.37 -15.09
N ASP A 190 -5.31 34.95 -16.38
CA ASP A 190 -4.56 35.57 -17.49
C ASP A 190 -5.42 36.28 -18.54
N GLU A 191 -6.76 36.35 -18.40
CA GLU A 191 -7.63 37.00 -19.37
C GLU A 191 -8.35 38.29 -18.89
N GLU A 192 -8.02 38.87 -17.75
CA GLU A 192 -8.68 40.08 -17.25
C GLU A 192 -7.88 41.42 -17.42
N ASP A 193 -6.82 41.47 -18.20
CA ASP A 193 -6.06 42.72 -18.33
C ASP A 193 -6.03 43.34 -19.73
N VAL A 194 -6.96 43.01 -20.63
CA VAL A 194 -7.07 43.69 -21.94
C VAL A 194 -8.52 44.00 -22.30
N ALA A 195 -9.24 44.77 -21.51
CA ALA A 195 -10.46 45.44 -21.97
C ALA A 195 -10.88 46.58 -21.02
N ASN A 196 -10.09 47.62 -20.90
CA ASN A 196 -10.63 48.92 -20.48
C ASN A 196 -9.81 50.07 -21.10
N GLU A 197 -9.96 50.31 -22.37
CA GLU A 197 -9.74 51.62 -23.00
C GLU A 197 -11.01 52.04 -23.72
N THR A 198 -11.79 52.81 -23.00
CA THR A 198 -12.85 53.63 -23.58
C THR A 198 -12.24 54.92 -24.16
N PRO A 199 -12.45 55.29 -25.38
CA PRO A 199 -12.34 56.66 -25.79
C PRO A 199 -13.73 57.34 -25.65
N ALA A 200 -13.77 58.31 -24.77
CA ALA A 200 -14.78 59.39 -24.84
C ALA A 200 -14.46 60.31 -25.99
N GLU A 201 -15.46 60.66 -26.77
CA GLU A 201 -15.63 61.97 -27.44
C GLU A 201 -16.93 61.89 -28.22
N SER A 202 -17.86 62.71 -27.91
CA SER A 202 -18.14 64.10 -28.16
C SER A 202 -19.27 64.31 -29.21
N GLU A 203 -20.20 65.19 -28.82
CA GLU A 203 -20.96 66.18 -29.63
C GLU A 203 -22.11 65.64 -30.51
N GLU A 204 -23.35 66.05 -30.34
CA GLU A 204 -24.05 67.35 -30.40
C GLU A 204 -25.50 67.16 -29.94
#